data_37dba0697422f636b48748892efcc386
#
_entry.id   37dba0697422f636b48748892efcc386
#
_cell.length_a   1.000
_cell.length_b   1.000
_cell.length_c   1.000
_cell.angle_alpha   90.00
_cell.angle_beta   90.00
_cell.angle_gamma   90.00
#
_symmetry.space_group_name_H-M   'P 1'
#
loop_
_entity.id
_entity.type
_entity.pdbx_description
1 polymer ?
#
loop_
_entity_poly.entity_id
_entity_poly.type
_entity_poly.pdbx_seq_one_letter_code
_entity_poly.pdbx_strand_id
1 'polypeptide(L)'
;MEELIKVQHDNDRITVLARDLHGFLEIESNFTTWFRRMCEYGFEEAKDFVPFLEESTGGRTATDYQITIEMAKEIAMIQRNEKGKQARQYFIQLENDRNSPQKVMARALQMSQRELQILRTENEEMKPLALFASAVKTSAIVF
;
A
#
# COMPACT_ATOMS: atom_id res chain seq x y z
N MET A 1 12.18 -15.08 -4.36
CA MET A 1 11.97 -14.31 -5.60
C MET A 1 12.89 -13.11 -5.61
N GLU A 2 13.58 -12.91 -6.72
CA GLU A 2 14.45 -11.75 -6.87
C GLU A 2 13.61 -10.49 -7.08
N GLU A 3 13.94 -9.42 -6.37
CA GLU A 3 13.21 -8.16 -6.47
C GLU A 3 13.65 -7.41 -7.73
N LEU A 4 12.77 -7.35 -8.74
CA LEU A 4 13.05 -6.64 -9.98
C LEU A 4 12.74 -5.16 -9.88
N ILE A 5 11.67 -4.81 -9.17
CA ILE A 5 11.24 -3.45 -8.96
C ILE A 5 10.94 -3.31 -7.47
N LYS A 6 11.44 -2.24 -6.88
CA LYS A 6 11.21 -1.98 -5.47
C LYS A 6 9.72 -1.69 -5.23
N VAL A 7 9.12 -2.41 -4.28
CA VAL A 7 7.73 -2.21 -3.90
C VAL A 7 7.66 -1.74 -2.46
N GLN A 8 6.61 -1.02 -2.13
CA GLN A 8 6.36 -0.55 -0.77
C GLN A 8 5.04 -1.13 -0.27
N HIS A 9 4.99 -1.41 1.02
CA HIS A 9 3.77 -1.90 1.67
C HIS A 9 3.20 -0.74 2.49
N ASP A 10 2.04 -0.25 2.09
CA ASP A 10 1.36 0.85 2.76
C ASP A 10 -0.06 0.43 3.11
N ASN A 11 -0.37 0.33 4.41
CA ASN A 11 -1.70 -0.02 4.91
C ASN A 11 -2.31 -1.23 4.20
N ASP A 12 -1.56 -2.33 4.14
CA ASP A 12 -1.96 -3.59 3.50
C ASP A 12 -2.08 -3.50 1.97
N ARG A 13 -1.63 -2.42 1.38
CA ARG A 13 -1.54 -2.24 -0.07
C ARG A 13 -0.11 -2.34 -0.52
N ILE A 14 0.09 -2.92 -1.69
CA ILE A 14 1.38 -2.90 -2.36
C ILE A 14 1.39 -1.71 -3.31
N THR A 15 2.38 -0.84 -3.16
CA THR A 15 2.54 0.31 -4.04
C THR A 15 3.92 0.30 -4.68
N VAL A 16 4.04 0.96 -5.81
CA VAL A 16 5.27 1.06 -6.59
C VAL A 16 5.55 2.54 -6.82
N LEU A 17 6.81 2.93 -6.79
CA LEU A 17 7.18 4.30 -7.16
C LEU A 17 7.21 4.41 -8.69
N ALA A 18 6.50 5.40 -9.20
CA ALA A 18 6.38 5.57 -10.65
C ALA A 18 7.74 5.79 -11.33
N ARG A 19 8.66 6.50 -10.66
CA ARG A 19 10.02 6.70 -11.20
C ARG A 19 10.81 5.40 -11.29
N ASP A 20 10.63 4.51 -10.33
CA ASP A 20 11.28 3.20 -10.36
C ASP A 20 10.76 2.36 -11.53
N LEU A 21 9.45 2.39 -11.76
CA LEU A 21 8.84 1.69 -12.89
C LEU A 21 9.31 2.28 -14.22
N HIS A 22 9.35 3.60 -14.32
CA HIS A 22 9.83 4.29 -15.52
C HIS A 22 11.26 3.87 -15.86
N GLY A 23 12.14 3.84 -14.84
CA GLY A 23 13.52 3.41 -15.03
C GLY A 23 13.64 1.95 -15.42
N PHE A 24 12.88 1.07 -14.80
CA PHE A 24 12.90 -0.36 -15.13
C PHE A 24 12.44 -0.62 -16.56
N LEU A 25 11.41 0.08 -16.99
CA LEU A 25 10.87 -0.08 -18.36
C LEU A 25 11.77 0.53 -19.43
N GLU A 26 12.79 1.27 -19.03
CA GLU A 26 13.75 1.90 -19.95
C GLU A 26 13.07 2.81 -20.98
N ILE A 27 12.12 3.61 -20.50
CA ILE A 27 11.32 4.48 -21.36
C ILE A 27 12.16 5.71 -21.75
N GLU A 28 12.19 6.00 -23.07
CA GLU A 28 13.01 7.10 -23.60
C GLU A 28 12.47 8.49 -23.26
N SER A 29 11.14 8.65 -23.21
CA SER A 29 10.55 9.94 -22.87
C SER A 29 10.80 10.27 -21.40
N ASN A 30 10.86 11.58 -21.09
CA ASN A 30 11.09 11.99 -19.73
C ASN A 30 9.92 11.58 -18.83
N PHE A 31 10.19 11.49 -17.53
CA PHE A 31 9.24 10.96 -16.55
C PHE A 31 7.92 11.75 -16.54
N THR A 32 7.99 13.08 -16.52
CA THR A 32 6.81 13.93 -16.44
C THR A 32 5.88 13.74 -17.64
N THR A 33 6.45 13.72 -18.83
CA THR A 33 5.70 13.53 -20.08
C THR A 33 5.09 12.13 -20.11
N TRP A 34 5.88 11.12 -19.77
CA TRP A 34 5.43 9.73 -19.75
C TRP A 34 4.30 9.53 -18.74
N PHE A 35 4.44 10.05 -17.52
CA PHE A 35 3.42 9.87 -16.50
C PHE A 35 2.11 10.56 -16.90
N ARG A 36 2.19 11.75 -17.52
CA ARG A 36 1.02 12.43 -18.01
C ARG A 36 0.27 11.59 -19.04
N ARG A 37 1.01 10.95 -19.97
CA ARG A 37 0.40 10.05 -20.96
C ARG A 37 -0.27 8.86 -20.30
N MET A 38 0.34 8.32 -19.28
CA MET A 38 -0.26 7.18 -18.57
C MET A 38 -1.57 7.59 -17.91
N CYS A 39 -1.62 8.77 -17.30
CA CYS A 39 -2.85 9.27 -16.69
C CYS A 39 -3.99 9.45 -17.68
N GLU A 40 -3.69 9.71 -18.95
CA GLU A 40 -4.70 9.83 -20.01
C GLU A 40 -5.47 8.54 -20.26
N TYR A 41 -4.95 7.39 -19.82
CA TYR A 41 -5.66 6.12 -19.92
C TYR A 41 -6.78 5.96 -18.89
N GLY A 42 -6.99 6.95 -18.03
CA GLY A 42 -8.12 6.96 -17.11
C GLY A 42 -7.79 6.70 -15.65
N PHE A 43 -6.53 6.80 -15.26
CA PHE A 43 -6.13 6.66 -13.87
C PHE A 43 -6.49 7.91 -13.08
N GLU A 44 -6.97 7.71 -11.86
CA GLU A 44 -7.46 8.79 -11.01
C GLU A 44 -6.54 9.00 -9.80
N GLU A 45 -6.28 10.28 -9.50
CA GLU A 45 -5.53 10.65 -8.29
C GLU A 45 -6.30 10.23 -7.04
N ALA A 46 -5.57 9.83 -6.02
CA ALA A 46 -6.07 9.30 -4.75
C ALA A 46 -6.65 7.90 -4.83
N LYS A 47 -7.03 7.42 -6.01
CA LYS A 47 -7.52 6.06 -6.21
C LYS A 47 -6.42 5.15 -6.77
N ASP A 48 -5.75 5.58 -7.83
CA ASP A 48 -4.72 4.80 -8.51
C ASP A 48 -3.31 5.27 -8.17
N PHE A 49 -3.14 6.54 -7.87
CA PHE A 49 -1.84 7.10 -7.54
C PHE A 49 -1.97 8.26 -6.56
N VAL A 50 -0.89 8.50 -5.82
CA VAL A 50 -0.77 9.63 -4.89
C VAL A 50 0.57 10.32 -5.16
N PRO A 51 0.56 11.62 -5.47
CA PRO A 51 1.81 12.35 -5.68
C PRO A 51 2.49 12.65 -4.34
N PHE A 52 3.83 12.71 -4.35
CA PHE A 52 4.59 13.19 -3.23
C PHE A 52 5.86 13.86 -3.72
N LEU A 53 6.42 14.72 -2.88
CA LEU A 53 7.65 15.44 -3.19
C LEU A 53 8.83 14.67 -2.61
N GLU A 54 9.82 14.39 -3.44
CA GLU A 54 11.05 13.75 -3.02
C GLU A 54 12.17 14.79 -3.05
N GLU A 55 12.91 14.91 -1.94
CA GLU A 55 14.06 15.80 -1.89
C GLU A 55 15.21 15.16 -2.66
N SER A 56 15.65 15.84 -3.72
CA SER A 56 16.84 15.40 -4.45
C SER A 56 18.08 16.06 -3.88
N THR A 57 19.23 15.39 -4.08
CA THR A 57 20.53 15.96 -3.74
C THR A 57 20.75 17.26 -4.52
N GLY A 58 20.88 18.38 -3.82
CA GLY A 58 21.06 19.68 -4.46
C GLY A 58 19.93 20.68 -4.22
N GLY A 59 18.97 20.37 -3.34
CA GLY A 59 17.91 21.29 -2.94
C GLY A 59 16.75 21.43 -3.91
N ARG A 60 16.71 20.63 -4.96
CA ARG A 60 15.56 20.58 -5.86
C ARG A 60 14.60 19.50 -5.43
N THR A 61 13.33 19.83 -5.32
CA THR A 61 12.28 18.85 -5.08
C THR A 61 11.80 18.30 -6.41
N ALA A 62 11.68 16.98 -6.49
CA ALA A 62 11.12 16.30 -7.65
C ALA A 62 9.82 15.63 -7.22
N THR A 63 8.82 15.66 -8.10
CA THR A 63 7.57 14.96 -7.84
C THR A 63 7.71 13.51 -8.29
N ASP A 64 7.37 12.59 -7.38
CA ASP A 64 7.21 11.18 -7.70
C ASP A 64 5.77 10.80 -7.36
N TYR A 65 5.39 9.59 -7.68
CA TYR A 65 4.03 9.11 -7.44
C TYR A 65 4.08 7.70 -6.88
N GLN A 66 3.32 7.47 -5.81
CA GLN A 66 3.03 6.10 -5.38
C GLN A 66 1.84 5.60 -6.20
N ILE A 67 2.04 4.56 -6.97
CA ILE A 67 0.99 3.99 -7.80
C ILE A 67 0.60 2.62 -7.26
N THR A 68 -0.66 2.24 -7.46
CA THR A 68 -1.13 0.91 -7.06
C THR A 68 -0.52 -0.16 -7.95
N ILE A 69 -0.49 -1.39 -7.44
CA ILE A 69 0.02 -2.50 -8.24
C ILE A 69 -0.86 -2.75 -9.47
N GLU A 70 -2.16 -2.48 -9.37
CA GLU A 70 -3.08 -2.56 -10.50
C GLU A 70 -2.70 -1.57 -11.60
N MET A 71 -2.42 -0.33 -11.23
CA MET A 71 -1.95 0.68 -12.19
C MET A 71 -0.60 0.29 -12.78
N ALA A 72 0.31 -0.21 -11.96
CA ALA A 72 1.63 -0.64 -12.42
C ALA A 72 1.54 -1.77 -13.44
N LYS A 73 0.65 -2.73 -13.22
CA LYS A 73 0.42 -3.83 -14.17
C LYS A 73 -0.12 -3.31 -15.51
N GLU A 74 -1.09 -2.41 -15.46
CA GLU A 74 -1.66 -1.86 -16.69
C GLU A 74 -0.63 -1.06 -17.47
N ILE A 75 0.20 -0.28 -16.80
CA ILE A 75 1.30 0.45 -17.44
C ILE A 75 2.27 -0.53 -18.11
N ALA A 76 2.62 -1.61 -17.42
CA ALA A 76 3.52 -2.63 -17.98
C ALA A 76 2.91 -3.31 -19.20
N MET A 77 1.59 -3.49 -19.23
CA MET A 77 0.89 -4.06 -20.38
C MET A 77 0.90 -3.12 -21.58
N ILE A 78 0.83 -1.82 -21.34
CA ILE A 78 0.89 -0.81 -22.40
C ILE A 78 2.26 -0.82 -23.06
N GLN A 79 3.30 -1.04 -22.27
CA GLN A 79 4.67 -1.10 -22.77
C GLN A 79 4.93 -2.47 -23.41
N ARG A 80 4.81 -2.52 -24.73
CA ARG A 80 4.89 -3.79 -25.49
C ARG A 80 6.32 -4.20 -25.82
N ASN A 81 7.15 -4.41 -24.80
CA ASN A 81 8.52 -4.90 -24.96
C ASN A 81 8.84 -5.92 -23.88
N GLU A 82 10.04 -6.47 -23.91
CA GLU A 82 10.48 -7.49 -22.96
C GLU A 82 10.44 -6.98 -21.51
N LYS A 83 10.84 -5.74 -21.30
CA LYS A 83 10.81 -5.14 -19.95
C LYS A 83 9.38 -5.00 -19.42
N GLY A 84 8.44 -4.60 -20.27
CA GLY A 84 7.03 -4.54 -19.91
C GLY A 84 6.48 -5.90 -19.52
N LYS A 85 6.84 -6.94 -20.28
CA LYS A 85 6.44 -8.31 -19.98
C LYS A 85 7.01 -8.77 -18.64
N GLN A 86 8.29 -8.52 -18.38
CA GLN A 86 8.92 -8.88 -17.12
C GLN A 86 8.28 -8.17 -15.94
N ALA A 87 8.01 -6.88 -16.06
CA ALA A 87 7.36 -6.11 -15.01
C ALA A 87 5.97 -6.63 -14.72
N ARG A 88 5.19 -6.89 -15.77
CA ARG A 88 3.83 -7.43 -15.63
C ARG A 88 3.84 -8.77 -14.90
N GLN A 89 4.69 -9.68 -15.31
CA GLN A 89 4.79 -11.01 -14.67
C GLN A 89 5.22 -10.89 -13.21
N TYR A 90 6.14 -9.98 -12.93
CA TYR A 90 6.59 -9.73 -11.57
C TYR A 90 5.43 -9.24 -10.68
N PHE A 91 4.65 -8.27 -11.15
CA PHE A 91 3.52 -7.76 -10.39
C PHE A 91 2.42 -8.80 -10.19
N ILE A 92 2.14 -9.61 -11.21
CA ILE A 92 1.17 -10.70 -11.09
C ILE A 92 1.62 -11.69 -10.02
N GLN A 93 2.91 -12.03 -10.01
CA GLN A 93 3.45 -12.96 -9.03
C GLN A 93 3.38 -12.38 -7.61
N LEU A 94 3.66 -11.08 -7.44
CA LEU A 94 3.51 -10.41 -6.15
C LEU A 94 2.08 -10.47 -5.64
N GLU A 95 1.10 -10.24 -6.52
CA GLU A 95 -0.31 -10.33 -6.14
C GLU A 95 -0.71 -11.74 -5.76
N ASN A 96 -0.27 -12.73 -6.52
CA ASN A 96 -0.58 -14.13 -6.23
C ASN A 96 0.01 -14.55 -4.88
N ASP A 97 1.24 -14.14 -4.59
CA ASP A 97 1.86 -14.42 -3.30
C ASP A 97 1.10 -13.74 -2.17
N ARG A 98 0.73 -12.48 -2.34
CA ARG A 98 -0.04 -11.74 -1.35
C ARG A 98 -1.41 -12.37 -1.09
N ASN A 99 -2.04 -12.91 -2.14
CA ASN A 99 -3.37 -13.49 -2.07
C ASN A 99 -3.35 -15.00 -1.75
N SER A 100 -2.18 -15.58 -1.47
CA SER A 100 -2.12 -16.96 -1.01
C SER A 100 -2.88 -17.09 0.31
N PRO A 101 -3.53 -18.25 0.58
CA PRO A 101 -4.29 -18.41 1.81
C PRO A 101 -3.48 -18.14 3.07
N GLN A 102 -2.22 -18.53 3.09
CA GLN A 102 -1.33 -18.32 4.22
C GLN A 102 -1.06 -16.83 4.47
N LYS A 103 -0.81 -16.08 3.41
CA LYS A 103 -0.55 -14.63 3.51
C LYS A 103 -1.81 -13.87 3.90
N VAL A 104 -2.96 -14.27 3.34
CA VAL A 104 -4.25 -13.65 3.68
C VAL A 104 -4.56 -13.86 5.16
N MET A 105 -4.36 -15.09 5.67
CA MET A 105 -4.56 -15.39 7.07
C MET A 105 -3.60 -14.62 7.97
N ALA A 106 -2.35 -14.49 7.58
CA ALA A 106 -1.36 -13.74 8.35
C ALA A 106 -1.75 -12.27 8.47
N ARG A 107 -2.22 -11.65 7.37
CA ARG A 107 -2.69 -10.27 7.40
C ARG A 107 -3.93 -10.11 8.27
N ALA A 108 -4.88 -11.03 8.13
CA ALA A 108 -6.10 -11.01 8.94
C ALA A 108 -5.77 -11.09 10.43
N LEU A 109 -4.81 -11.94 10.82
CA LEU A 109 -4.36 -12.06 12.19
C LEU A 109 -3.71 -10.75 12.67
N GLN A 110 -2.86 -10.15 11.87
CA GLN A 110 -2.22 -8.88 12.22
C GLN A 110 -3.25 -7.76 12.41
N MET A 111 -4.24 -7.68 11.52
CA MET A 111 -5.31 -6.70 11.63
C MET A 111 -6.13 -6.91 12.89
N SER A 112 -6.45 -8.16 13.19
CA SER A 112 -7.18 -8.52 14.42
C SER A 112 -6.39 -8.15 15.67
N GLN A 113 -5.08 -8.40 15.69
CA GLN A 113 -4.22 -8.04 16.80
C GLN A 113 -4.13 -6.53 16.99
N ARG A 114 -4.03 -5.77 15.91
CA ARG A 114 -4.03 -4.31 15.97
C ARG A 114 -5.33 -3.79 16.55
N GLU A 115 -6.47 -4.34 16.11
CA GLU A 115 -7.77 -3.95 16.62
C GLU A 115 -7.91 -4.25 18.11
N LEU A 116 -7.47 -5.42 18.55
CA LEU A 116 -7.44 -5.79 19.96
C LEU A 116 -6.56 -4.84 20.78
N GLN A 117 -5.43 -4.43 20.22
CA GLN A 117 -4.53 -3.50 20.89
C GLN A 117 -5.19 -2.13 21.09
N ILE A 118 -5.89 -1.65 20.07
CA ILE A 118 -6.63 -0.38 20.15
C ILE A 118 -7.73 -0.48 21.20
N LEU A 119 -8.49 -1.56 21.20
CA LEU A 119 -9.56 -1.78 22.19
C LEU A 119 -9.00 -1.86 23.61
N ARG A 120 -7.85 -2.51 23.80
CA ARG A 120 -7.20 -2.55 25.12
C ARG A 120 -6.80 -1.17 25.59
N THR A 121 -6.24 -0.35 24.70
CA THR A 121 -5.84 1.01 25.04
C THR A 121 -7.06 1.84 25.44
N GLU A 122 -8.15 1.74 24.69
CA GLU A 122 -9.41 2.41 25.01
C GLU A 122 -9.97 1.94 26.35
N ASN A 123 -9.93 0.64 26.60
CA ASN A 123 -10.39 0.08 27.87
C ASN A 123 -9.53 0.54 29.04
N GLU A 124 -8.24 0.66 28.87
CA GLU A 124 -7.35 1.18 29.90
C GLU A 124 -7.65 2.65 30.22
N GLU A 125 -7.94 3.47 29.22
CA GLU A 125 -8.31 4.86 29.39
C GLU A 125 -9.65 4.99 30.11
N MET A 126 -10.57 4.08 29.86
CA MET A 126 -11.89 4.06 30.47
C MET A 126 -11.98 3.20 31.73
N LYS A 127 -10.87 2.60 32.15
CA LYS A 127 -10.82 1.66 33.26
C LYS A 127 -11.46 2.14 34.56
N PRO A 128 -11.26 3.38 35.03
CA PRO A 128 -11.92 3.84 36.26
C PRO A 128 -13.43 3.77 36.18
N LEU A 129 -14.01 4.18 35.03
CA LEU A 129 -15.46 4.12 34.83
C LEU A 129 -15.94 2.68 34.72
N ALA A 130 -15.19 1.84 34.01
CA ALA A 130 -15.53 0.44 33.85
C ALA A 130 -15.48 -0.31 35.18
N LEU A 131 -14.49 -0.05 36.03
CA LEU A 131 -14.39 -0.63 37.36
C LEU A 131 -15.56 -0.19 38.25
N PHE A 132 -15.92 1.07 38.19
CA PHE A 132 -17.04 1.57 38.95
C PHE A 132 -18.35 0.92 38.52
N ALA A 133 -18.60 0.82 37.22
CA ALA A 133 -19.77 0.16 36.69
C ALA A 133 -19.82 -1.34 37.07
N SER A 134 -18.68 -2.01 37.01
CA SER A 134 -18.58 -3.42 37.40
C SER A 134 -18.86 -3.61 38.88
N ALA A 135 -18.36 -2.73 39.73
CA ALA A 135 -18.61 -2.78 41.16
C ALA A 135 -20.11 -2.62 41.48
N VAL A 136 -20.77 -1.69 40.82
CA VAL A 136 -22.20 -1.46 40.98
C VAL A 136 -22.99 -2.68 40.53
N LYS A 137 -22.67 -3.25 39.37
CA LYS A 137 -23.32 -4.47 38.86
C LYS A 137 -23.12 -5.63 39.80
N THR A 138 -21.92 -5.82 40.32
CA THR A 138 -21.62 -6.89 41.27
C THR A 138 -22.45 -6.74 42.53
N SER A 139 -22.57 -5.54 43.06
CA SER A 139 -23.42 -5.26 44.23
C SER A 139 -24.88 -5.56 43.93
N ALA A 140 -25.37 -5.22 42.74
CA ALA A 140 -26.75 -5.51 42.36
C ALA A 140 -27.03 -7.02 42.23
N ILE A 141 -26.02 -7.79 41.78
CA ILE A 141 -26.15 -9.24 41.61
C ILE A 141 -26.19 -9.97 42.96
N VAL A 142 -25.53 -9.44 43.97
CA VAL A 142 -25.46 -10.07 45.32
C VAL A 142 -26.83 -10.06 46.02
N PHE A 143 -27.68 -9.17 45.62
CA PHE A 143 -29.02 -9.10 46.11
C PHE A 143 -29.99 -9.89 45.23
#